data_34e2396fdf6e89f87513b682148c20e7
#
_entry.id   34e2396fdf6e89f87513b682148c20e7
#
_cell.length_a   1.000
_cell.length_b   1.000
_cell.length_c   1.000
_cell.angle_alpha   90.00
_cell.angle_beta   90.00
_cell.angle_gamma   90.00
#
_symmetry.space_group_name_H-M   'P 1'
#
loop_
_entity.id
_entity.type
_entity.pdbx_description
1 polymer ?
#
loop_
_entity_poly.entity_id
_entity_poly.type
_entity_poly.pdbx_seq_one_letter_code
_entity_poly.pdbx_strand_id
1 'polypeptide(L)'
;SGYTNNFSGTTTTVLYGIDAYTDQLFIQNPPNAGTQVLVGDLGVDFGSDVGFDIVTQNGIDTAFATSGASLYTIDLATGAAHLLGEVGDACACDAFDFTGLAARSPVVKPDPATAQFVGLTADSDLVFFNANGANFNGLNNLTQVEVTGLECGESLVGIDFRPATGELFGVGSFDRLYTIDVTTGYAMQVGDKFALDLTGNYFGLDFNPTVDRIRLVSDAGQNLRINPNTGAIVDADILTAGVQADGNLNGATSSIIAAAYTNNIAGATSTILYGINADTDQLFIQNPPNAGTQN
;
A
#
# COMPACT_ATOMS: atom_id res chain seq x y z
N SER A 1 -22.28 -15.96 20.27
CA SER A 1 -21.10 -16.03 21.14
C SER A 1 -19.85 -15.55 20.39
N GLY A 2 -18.92 -14.92 21.13
CA GLY A 2 -17.68 -14.38 20.58
C GLY A 2 -16.49 -14.62 21.51
N TYR A 3 -15.29 -14.80 20.93
CA TYR A 3 -14.04 -14.95 21.68
C TYR A 3 -13.24 -13.64 21.69
N THR A 4 -12.69 -13.31 22.88
CA THR A 4 -11.66 -12.25 23.00
C THR A 4 -10.33 -12.71 22.39
N ASN A 5 -9.41 -11.74 22.15
CA ASN A 5 -8.11 -12.00 21.58
C ASN A 5 -8.18 -12.81 20.26
N ASN A 6 -9.13 -12.46 19.40
CA ASN A 6 -9.45 -13.17 18.16
C ASN A 6 -8.42 -12.88 17.04
N PHE A 7 -7.17 -13.32 17.26
CA PHE A 7 -6.07 -13.22 16.28
C PHE A 7 -5.15 -14.44 16.32
N SER A 8 -4.46 -14.64 15.22
CA SER A 8 -3.53 -15.78 15.08
C SER A 8 -2.38 -15.70 16.09
N GLY A 9 -2.11 -16.81 16.78
CA GLY A 9 -1.02 -16.93 17.75
C GLY A 9 -1.39 -16.51 19.17
N THR A 10 -2.64 -16.14 19.44
CA THR A 10 -3.10 -15.90 20.81
C THR A 10 -2.98 -17.18 21.66
N THR A 11 -2.62 -17.01 22.92
CA THR A 11 -2.53 -18.12 23.91
C THR A 11 -3.62 -18.06 24.96
N THR A 12 -4.39 -16.96 25.00
CA THR A 12 -5.45 -16.73 25.98
C THR A 12 -6.67 -16.16 25.30
N THR A 13 -7.84 -16.67 25.65
CA THR A 13 -9.13 -16.20 25.14
C THR A 13 -10.22 -16.41 26.17
N VAL A 14 -11.25 -15.60 26.12
CA VAL A 14 -12.47 -15.72 26.93
C VAL A 14 -13.66 -15.82 25.99
N LEU A 15 -14.52 -16.78 26.20
CA LEU A 15 -15.76 -16.94 25.43
C LEU A 15 -16.89 -16.19 26.14
N TYR A 16 -17.48 -15.24 25.43
CA TYR A 16 -18.69 -14.54 25.86
C TYR A 16 -19.90 -15.00 25.07
N GLY A 17 -21.07 -14.90 25.66
CA GLY A 17 -22.34 -15.15 25.03
C GLY A 17 -23.43 -14.24 25.55
N ILE A 18 -24.38 -13.91 24.69
CA ILE A 18 -25.61 -13.22 25.04
C ILE A 18 -26.72 -14.24 25.21
N ASP A 19 -27.47 -14.14 26.29
CA ASP A 19 -28.77 -14.78 26.46
C ASP A 19 -29.86 -13.74 26.17
N ALA A 20 -30.50 -13.89 25.03
CA ALA A 20 -31.56 -12.99 24.57
C ALA A 20 -32.90 -13.20 25.28
N TYR A 21 -33.04 -14.26 26.08
CA TYR A 21 -34.25 -14.46 26.92
C TYR A 21 -34.20 -13.66 28.19
N THR A 22 -33.01 -13.50 28.75
CA THR A 22 -32.78 -12.74 30.01
C THR A 22 -32.12 -11.39 29.77
N ASP A 23 -31.75 -11.07 28.51
CA ASP A 23 -31.01 -9.86 28.10
C ASP A 23 -29.73 -9.66 28.91
N GLN A 24 -28.94 -10.71 28.99
CA GLN A 24 -27.72 -10.74 29.80
C GLN A 24 -26.51 -11.20 29.03
N LEU A 25 -25.35 -10.64 29.41
CA LEU A 25 -24.04 -11.10 28.95
C LEU A 25 -23.47 -12.11 29.94
N PHE A 26 -22.94 -13.21 29.41
CA PHE A 26 -22.27 -14.28 30.17
C PHE A 26 -20.87 -14.55 29.66
N ILE A 27 -19.99 -15.03 30.56
CA ILE A 27 -18.75 -15.72 30.23
C ILE A 27 -19.01 -17.23 30.34
N GLN A 28 -18.63 -17.98 29.31
CA GLN A 28 -18.66 -19.44 29.38
C GLN A 28 -17.31 -19.97 29.87
N ASN A 29 -17.24 -20.41 31.13
CA ASN A 29 -16.01 -20.86 31.78
C ASN A 29 -16.26 -22.04 32.75
N PRO A 30 -15.66 -23.24 32.56
CA PRO A 30 -14.83 -23.60 31.37
C PRO A 30 -15.67 -23.69 30.09
N PRO A 31 -15.14 -23.27 28.93
CA PRO A 31 -15.92 -23.23 27.68
C PRO A 31 -16.50 -24.61 27.29
N ASN A 32 -15.71 -25.65 27.43
CA ASN A 32 -16.10 -27.04 27.06
C ASN A 32 -17.10 -27.70 28.05
N ALA A 33 -17.25 -27.14 29.25
CA ALA A 33 -18.23 -27.61 30.22
C ALA A 33 -19.60 -26.87 30.09
N GLY A 34 -19.64 -25.81 29.29
CA GLY A 34 -20.86 -25.03 29.08
C GLY A 34 -21.31 -24.23 30.30
N THR A 35 -20.46 -24.07 31.31
CA THR A 35 -20.81 -23.32 32.52
C THR A 35 -20.86 -21.82 32.22
N GLN A 36 -21.98 -21.19 32.53
CA GLN A 36 -22.22 -19.77 32.34
C GLN A 36 -21.96 -18.99 33.62
N VAL A 37 -21.22 -17.92 33.50
CA VAL A 37 -20.97 -16.94 34.59
C VAL A 37 -21.51 -15.61 34.14
N LEU A 38 -22.49 -15.06 34.88
CA LEU A 38 -23.08 -13.78 34.57
C LEU A 38 -22.05 -12.64 34.64
N VAL A 39 -22.01 -11.83 33.61
CA VAL A 39 -21.30 -10.53 33.60
C VAL A 39 -22.21 -9.42 34.05
N GLY A 40 -23.37 -9.29 33.38
CA GLY A 40 -24.37 -8.29 33.72
C GLY A 40 -25.48 -8.15 32.70
N ASP A 41 -26.42 -7.25 32.97
CA ASP A 41 -27.57 -6.99 32.11
C ASP A 41 -27.18 -6.11 30.91
N LEU A 42 -27.75 -6.40 29.74
CA LEU A 42 -27.54 -5.61 28.52
C LEU A 42 -28.21 -4.23 28.60
N GLY A 43 -29.26 -4.13 29.41
CA GLY A 43 -30.02 -2.89 29.64
C GLY A 43 -30.98 -2.54 28.50
N VAL A 44 -31.10 -3.41 27.49
CA VAL A 44 -32.03 -3.31 26.37
C VAL A 44 -32.56 -4.70 26.03
N ASP A 45 -33.78 -4.76 25.50
CA ASP A 45 -34.42 -6.01 25.03
C ASP A 45 -33.87 -6.39 23.65
N PHE A 46 -33.20 -7.54 23.57
CA PHE A 46 -32.55 -8.00 22.35
C PHE A 46 -33.43 -8.91 21.45
N GLY A 47 -34.58 -9.35 21.92
CA GLY A 47 -35.42 -10.26 21.16
C GLY A 47 -34.74 -11.60 20.87
N SER A 48 -35.34 -12.41 19.98
CA SER A 48 -34.85 -13.78 19.68
C SER A 48 -33.73 -13.82 18.64
N ASP A 49 -33.62 -12.81 17.80
CA ASP A 49 -32.68 -12.75 16.67
C ASP A 49 -31.51 -11.86 17.03
N VAL A 50 -30.44 -12.50 17.53
CA VAL A 50 -29.23 -11.81 18.02
C VAL A 50 -28.00 -12.29 17.26
N GLY A 51 -27.31 -11.35 16.64
CA GLY A 51 -25.94 -11.53 16.21
C GLY A 51 -24.97 -11.01 17.28
N PHE A 52 -23.88 -11.74 17.56
CA PHE A 52 -22.86 -11.30 18.53
C PHE A 52 -21.49 -11.77 18.12
N ASP A 53 -20.53 -10.86 18.06
CA ASP A 53 -19.12 -11.18 17.81
C ASP A 53 -18.18 -10.18 18.49
N ILE A 54 -16.92 -10.59 18.68
CA ILE A 54 -15.86 -9.80 19.30
C ILE A 54 -14.70 -9.64 18.32
N VAL A 55 -14.22 -8.42 18.14
CA VAL A 55 -13.06 -8.09 17.32
C VAL A 55 -11.94 -7.61 18.21
N THR A 56 -10.75 -8.16 18.01
CA THR A 56 -9.53 -7.65 18.65
C THR A 56 -8.73 -6.79 17.67
N GLN A 57 -8.50 -5.53 18.03
CA GLN A 57 -7.67 -4.61 17.26
C GLN A 57 -6.65 -3.94 18.17
N ASN A 58 -5.37 -3.99 17.82
CA ASN A 58 -4.29 -3.40 18.63
C ASN A 58 -4.29 -3.86 20.11
N GLY A 59 -4.70 -5.12 20.35
CA GLY A 59 -4.81 -5.66 21.71
C GLY A 59 -6.03 -5.21 22.50
N ILE A 60 -6.99 -4.53 21.86
CA ILE A 60 -8.25 -4.10 22.46
C ILE A 60 -9.38 -4.93 21.86
N ASP A 61 -10.15 -5.59 22.72
CA ASP A 61 -11.35 -6.32 22.35
C ASP A 61 -12.55 -5.37 22.30
N THR A 62 -13.28 -5.37 21.18
CA THR A 62 -14.54 -4.65 21.02
C THR A 62 -15.63 -5.64 20.67
N ALA A 63 -16.66 -5.71 21.47
CA ALA A 63 -17.80 -6.58 21.23
C ALA A 63 -18.93 -5.82 20.52
N PHE A 64 -19.51 -6.47 19.51
CA PHE A 64 -20.65 -5.97 18.75
C PHE A 64 -21.81 -6.95 18.84
N ALA A 65 -23.02 -6.40 18.88
CA ALA A 65 -24.24 -7.20 18.78
C ALA A 65 -25.26 -6.52 17.88
N THR A 66 -26.11 -7.35 17.24
CA THR A 66 -27.29 -6.87 16.52
C THR A 66 -28.56 -7.41 17.17
N SER A 67 -29.62 -6.59 17.18
CA SER A 67 -30.97 -6.98 17.51
C SER A 67 -31.93 -6.31 16.54
N GLY A 68 -32.63 -7.10 15.74
CA GLY A 68 -33.32 -6.58 14.56
C GLY A 68 -32.36 -5.82 13.65
N ALA A 69 -32.70 -4.59 13.27
CA ALA A 69 -31.85 -3.71 12.46
C ALA A 69 -30.81 -2.91 13.27
N SER A 70 -30.85 -2.97 14.61
CA SER A 70 -30.01 -2.14 15.46
C SER A 70 -28.65 -2.79 15.72
N LEU A 71 -27.58 -1.98 15.65
CA LEU A 71 -26.20 -2.38 15.98
C LEU A 71 -25.78 -1.72 17.30
N TYR A 72 -25.19 -2.53 18.17
CA TYR A 72 -24.71 -2.13 19.51
C TYR A 72 -23.24 -2.47 19.70
N THR A 73 -22.54 -1.72 20.55
CA THR A 73 -21.36 -2.21 21.26
C THR A 73 -21.75 -2.75 22.62
N ILE A 74 -21.04 -3.79 23.08
CA ILE A 74 -21.26 -4.39 24.40
C ILE A 74 -20.03 -4.18 25.27
N ASP A 75 -20.24 -3.62 26.46
CA ASP A 75 -19.19 -3.51 27.47
C ASP A 75 -18.93 -4.89 28.09
N LEU A 76 -17.78 -5.47 27.80
CA LEU A 76 -17.40 -6.80 28.30
C LEU A 76 -17.17 -6.88 29.80
N ALA A 77 -17.04 -5.74 30.48
CA ALA A 77 -16.86 -5.69 31.94
C ALA A 77 -18.21 -5.60 32.73
N THR A 78 -19.20 -4.97 32.11
CA THR A 78 -20.49 -4.69 32.80
C THR A 78 -21.70 -5.37 32.15
N GLY A 79 -21.55 -5.81 30.89
CA GLY A 79 -22.66 -6.34 30.09
C GLY A 79 -23.42 -5.27 29.30
N ALA A 80 -23.31 -3.98 29.66
CA ALA A 80 -24.14 -2.92 29.10
C ALA A 80 -24.02 -2.77 27.60
N ALA A 81 -25.18 -2.69 26.92
CA ALA A 81 -25.27 -2.44 25.47
C ALA A 81 -25.39 -0.94 25.19
N HIS A 82 -24.65 -0.45 24.21
CA HIS A 82 -24.69 0.93 23.74
C HIS A 82 -25.06 0.96 22.26
N LEU A 83 -26.19 1.56 21.92
CA LEU A 83 -26.65 1.68 20.53
C LEU A 83 -25.66 2.51 19.70
N LEU A 84 -25.19 1.95 18.59
CA LEU A 84 -24.41 2.66 17.58
C LEU A 84 -25.29 3.27 16.51
N GLY A 85 -26.39 2.61 16.14
CA GLY A 85 -27.33 3.05 15.13
C GLY A 85 -28.08 1.89 14.50
N GLU A 86 -28.94 2.22 13.53
CA GLU A 86 -29.65 1.23 12.72
C GLU A 86 -28.87 0.93 11.43
N VAL A 87 -28.87 -0.32 11.03
CA VAL A 87 -28.30 -0.79 9.78
C VAL A 87 -29.38 -0.84 8.71
N GLY A 88 -29.27 0.04 7.72
CA GLY A 88 -30.26 0.18 6.66
C GLY A 88 -30.63 1.63 6.41
N ASP A 89 -31.54 1.86 5.46
CA ASP A 89 -32.01 3.20 5.13
C ASP A 89 -33.23 3.54 6.02
N ALA A 90 -33.19 4.65 6.71
CA ALA A 90 -34.25 5.15 7.60
C ALA A 90 -35.60 5.39 6.88
N CYS A 91 -35.63 5.32 5.53
CA CYS A 91 -36.82 5.49 4.71
C CYS A 91 -37.32 4.21 4.07
N ALA A 92 -36.66 3.06 4.25
CA ALA A 92 -37.03 1.82 3.58
C ALA A 92 -38.01 1.00 4.43
N CYS A 93 -39.02 0.45 3.78
CA CYS A 93 -39.92 -0.54 4.30
C CYS A 93 -39.24 -1.90 4.58
N ASP A 94 -37.92 -1.98 4.47
CA ASP A 94 -37.11 -3.17 4.60
C ASP A 94 -36.15 -3.00 5.80
N ALA A 95 -36.68 -3.16 7.02
CA ALA A 95 -35.84 -3.38 8.18
C ALA A 95 -35.17 -4.75 8.05
N PHE A 96 -33.84 -4.78 8.12
CA PHE A 96 -33.11 -6.05 8.10
C PHE A 96 -33.18 -6.68 9.50
N ASP A 97 -33.68 -7.92 9.56
CA ASP A 97 -33.61 -8.73 10.78
C ASP A 97 -32.33 -9.60 10.71
N PHE A 98 -31.34 -9.26 11.49
CA PHE A 98 -30.08 -10.00 11.52
C PHE A 98 -30.18 -11.15 12.52
N THR A 99 -30.00 -12.38 12.04
CA THR A 99 -29.94 -13.61 12.84
C THR A 99 -28.52 -14.03 13.21
N GLY A 100 -27.52 -13.30 12.75
CA GLY A 100 -26.11 -13.54 13.04
C GLY A 100 -25.25 -12.33 12.70
N LEU A 101 -24.12 -12.21 13.39
CA LEU A 101 -23.10 -11.18 13.16
C LEU A 101 -21.74 -11.83 13.12
N ALA A 102 -20.94 -11.49 12.13
CA ALA A 102 -19.51 -11.75 12.10
C ALA A 102 -18.80 -10.41 11.93
N ALA A 103 -18.00 -10.05 12.91
CA ALA A 103 -17.20 -8.85 12.85
C ALA A 103 -15.79 -9.19 12.34
N ARG A 104 -15.29 -8.38 11.45
CA ARG A 104 -13.93 -8.52 10.92
C ARG A 104 -13.06 -7.43 11.52
N SER A 105 -11.88 -7.81 12.05
CA SER A 105 -10.85 -6.81 12.35
C SER A 105 -10.62 -5.98 11.10
N PRO A 106 -10.77 -4.64 11.17
CA PRO A 106 -10.47 -3.82 10.02
C PRO A 106 -9.03 -4.13 9.63
N VAL A 107 -8.87 -4.53 8.39
CA VAL A 107 -7.57 -4.66 7.78
C VAL A 107 -6.99 -3.26 7.77
N VAL A 108 -5.96 -3.02 8.57
CA VAL A 108 -5.23 -1.75 8.52
C VAL A 108 -4.53 -1.73 7.18
N LYS A 109 -5.15 -1.04 6.21
CA LYS A 109 -4.49 -0.77 4.94
C LYS A 109 -3.27 0.10 5.23
N PRO A 110 -2.14 -0.11 4.55
CA PRO A 110 -1.00 0.79 4.66
C PRO A 110 -1.44 2.23 4.40
N ASP A 111 -1.07 3.13 5.29
CA ASP A 111 -1.17 4.57 5.04
C ASP A 111 -0.18 4.93 3.94
N PRO A 112 -0.60 5.51 2.81
CA PRO A 112 0.29 5.92 1.73
C PRO A 112 1.48 6.75 2.20
N ALA A 113 1.29 7.59 3.22
CA ALA A 113 2.35 8.43 3.78
C ALA A 113 3.42 7.66 4.57
N THR A 114 3.12 6.43 5.02
CA THR A 114 4.00 5.62 5.89
C THR A 114 4.21 4.21 5.41
N ALA A 115 3.66 3.84 4.25
CA ALA A 115 3.83 2.53 3.65
C ALA A 115 5.31 2.28 3.31
N GLN A 116 5.76 1.05 3.55
CA GLN A 116 7.13 0.64 3.28
C GLN A 116 7.44 0.54 1.79
N PHE A 117 6.43 0.17 1.00
CA PHE A 117 6.54 -0.02 -0.45
C PHE A 117 5.38 0.64 -1.19
N VAL A 118 5.67 1.11 -2.38
CA VAL A 118 4.69 1.50 -3.38
C VAL A 118 4.97 0.75 -4.67
N GLY A 119 3.94 0.15 -5.23
CA GLY A 119 3.97 -0.47 -6.57
C GLY A 119 3.19 0.39 -7.55
N LEU A 120 3.63 0.41 -8.80
CA LEU A 120 2.93 1.01 -9.93
C LEU A 120 2.20 -0.08 -10.71
N THR A 121 0.90 0.11 -10.95
CA THR A 121 0.11 -0.79 -11.82
C THR A 121 0.20 -0.41 -13.30
N ALA A 122 -0.24 -1.30 -14.17
CA ALA A 122 -0.30 -1.02 -15.62
C ALA A 122 -1.28 0.14 -15.95
N ASP A 123 -2.26 0.36 -15.10
CA ASP A 123 -3.24 1.46 -15.25
C ASP A 123 -2.75 2.76 -14.60
N SER A 124 -1.48 2.81 -14.18
CA SER A 124 -0.82 3.92 -13.51
C SER A 124 -1.34 4.22 -12.09
N ASP A 125 -1.99 3.29 -11.43
CA ASP A 125 -2.36 3.43 -10.03
C ASP A 125 -1.20 3.09 -9.09
N LEU A 126 -1.17 3.75 -7.93
CA LEU A 126 -0.23 3.44 -6.86
C LEU A 126 -0.83 2.41 -5.91
N VAL A 127 -0.07 1.37 -5.58
CA VAL A 127 -0.47 0.35 -4.60
C VAL A 127 0.53 0.33 -3.45
N PHE A 128 0.06 0.71 -2.27
CA PHE A 128 0.87 0.79 -1.06
C PHE A 128 0.76 -0.49 -0.22
N PHE A 129 1.89 -1.00 0.25
CA PHE A 129 1.96 -2.22 1.05
C PHE A 129 3.17 -2.24 1.98
N ASN A 130 3.11 -3.12 2.99
CA ASN A 130 4.18 -3.34 3.95
C ASN A 130 4.57 -4.83 3.94
N ALA A 131 5.87 -5.12 3.99
CA ALA A 131 6.38 -6.46 4.21
C ALA A 131 6.43 -6.74 5.73
N ASN A 132 5.33 -7.22 6.29
CA ASN A 132 5.28 -7.61 7.70
C ASN A 132 5.73 -9.05 7.87
N GLY A 133 7.04 -9.25 8.18
CA GLY A 133 7.57 -10.50 8.70
C GLY A 133 7.22 -11.79 7.92
N ALA A 134 7.38 -12.95 8.53
CA ALA A 134 7.27 -14.28 7.92
C ALA A 134 5.88 -14.67 7.34
N ASN A 135 4.92 -13.79 7.35
CA ASN A 135 3.57 -13.98 6.80
C ASN A 135 3.23 -12.92 5.76
N PHE A 136 3.98 -12.89 4.67
CA PHE A 136 3.55 -12.21 3.45
C PHE A 136 2.39 -13.01 2.82
N ASN A 137 1.34 -13.22 3.61
CA ASN A 137 0.13 -13.89 3.18
C ASN A 137 -0.85 -12.87 2.59
N GLY A 138 -0.49 -12.43 1.40
CA GLY A 138 -1.46 -11.92 0.42
C GLY A 138 -1.92 -10.49 0.65
N LEU A 139 -1.98 -9.91 -0.31
CA LEU A 139 -2.76 -8.97 -1.11
C LEU A 139 -4.06 -8.39 -0.49
N ASN A 140 -4.41 -8.73 0.75
CA ASN A 140 -5.65 -8.26 1.37
C ASN A 140 -5.51 -6.93 2.11
N ASN A 141 -4.29 -6.38 2.20
CA ASN A 141 -3.96 -5.17 2.96
C ASN A 141 -3.27 -4.15 2.06
N LEU A 142 -3.86 -3.87 0.91
CA LEU A 142 -3.34 -2.89 -0.03
C LEU A 142 -4.17 -1.61 0.06
N THR A 143 -3.49 -0.45 -0.01
CA THR A 143 -4.14 0.82 -0.30
C THR A 143 -3.84 1.15 -1.74
N GLN A 144 -4.87 1.33 -2.57
CA GLN A 144 -4.75 1.79 -3.94
C GLN A 144 -5.14 3.25 -4.02
N VAL A 145 -4.33 4.02 -4.75
CA VAL A 145 -4.57 5.44 -5.00
C VAL A 145 -4.47 5.65 -6.51
N GLU A 146 -5.55 6.15 -7.11
CA GLU A 146 -5.60 6.51 -8.52
C GLU A 146 -4.69 7.71 -8.79
N VAL A 147 -3.83 7.62 -9.81
CA VAL A 147 -3.02 8.76 -10.23
C VAL A 147 -3.82 9.63 -11.18
N THR A 148 -3.87 10.91 -10.84
CA THR A 148 -4.53 11.96 -11.64
C THR A 148 -3.54 13.07 -11.97
N GLY A 149 -3.88 13.95 -12.94
CA GLY A 149 -3.03 15.09 -13.29
C GLY A 149 -1.96 14.78 -14.34
N LEU A 150 -1.90 13.53 -14.87
CA LEU A 150 -1.11 13.22 -16.06
C LEU A 150 -1.73 13.86 -17.29
N GLU A 151 -0.94 14.01 -18.36
CA GLU A 151 -1.45 14.42 -19.67
C GLU A 151 -2.47 13.41 -20.21
N CYS A 152 -3.42 13.87 -21.00
CA CYS A 152 -4.50 13.00 -21.51
C CYS A 152 -3.93 11.82 -22.34
N GLY A 153 -4.19 10.60 -21.90
CA GLY A 153 -3.72 9.36 -22.53
C GLY A 153 -2.28 8.98 -22.17
N GLU A 154 -1.64 9.72 -21.25
CA GLU A 154 -0.33 9.37 -20.71
C GLU A 154 -0.45 8.37 -19.57
N SER A 155 0.49 7.44 -19.48
CA SER A 155 0.65 6.52 -18.35
C SER A 155 2.06 6.66 -17.76
N LEU A 156 2.23 6.25 -16.51
CA LEU A 156 3.54 6.21 -15.88
C LEU A 156 4.32 4.97 -16.35
N VAL A 157 5.59 5.14 -16.63
CA VAL A 157 6.52 4.07 -17.03
C VAL A 157 7.47 3.66 -15.91
N GLY A 158 7.57 4.45 -14.83
CA GLY A 158 8.38 4.15 -13.66
C GLY A 158 8.16 5.18 -12.56
N ILE A 159 8.39 4.75 -11.32
CA ILE A 159 8.30 5.60 -10.12
C ILE A 159 9.47 5.30 -9.19
N ASP A 160 9.91 6.28 -8.41
CA ASP A 160 10.82 6.11 -7.29
C ASP A 160 10.76 7.28 -6.31
N PHE A 161 11.10 7.01 -5.05
CA PHE A 161 11.26 8.04 -4.03
C PHE A 161 12.61 8.72 -4.10
N ARG A 162 12.63 10.05 -4.15
CA ARG A 162 13.86 10.83 -4.08
C ARG A 162 14.46 10.76 -2.67
N PRO A 163 15.65 10.18 -2.46
CA PRO A 163 16.24 10.03 -1.12
C PRO A 163 16.47 11.35 -0.40
N ALA A 164 16.73 12.42 -1.15
CA ALA A 164 17.02 13.74 -0.59
C ALA A 164 15.81 14.42 0.05
N THR A 165 14.58 14.14 -0.43
CA THR A 165 13.36 14.85 -0.01
C THR A 165 12.24 13.92 0.46
N GLY A 166 12.26 12.65 0.09
CA GLY A 166 11.17 11.69 0.34
C GLY A 166 9.96 11.86 -0.58
N GLU A 167 10.02 12.73 -1.59
CA GLU A 167 8.97 12.91 -2.58
C GLU A 167 8.95 11.75 -3.58
N LEU A 168 7.77 11.29 -3.97
CA LEU A 168 7.59 10.32 -5.04
C LEU A 168 7.66 11.02 -6.39
N PHE A 169 8.51 10.51 -7.27
CA PHE A 169 8.61 10.95 -8.67
C PHE A 169 8.11 9.85 -9.60
N GLY A 170 7.57 10.27 -10.75
CA GLY A 170 7.17 9.37 -11.82
C GLY A 170 7.58 9.91 -13.19
N VAL A 171 7.94 9.02 -14.09
CA VAL A 171 8.19 9.35 -15.50
C VAL A 171 6.99 8.91 -16.33
N GLY A 172 6.46 9.81 -17.12
CA GLY A 172 5.32 9.58 -18.01
C GLY A 172 5.75 9.08 -19.38
N SER A 173 4.88 8.32 -20.04
CA SER A 173 5.09 7.74 -21.38
C SER A 173 5.19 8.77 -22.51
N PHE A 174 4.85 10.04 -22.21
CA PHE A 174 4.96 11.14 -23.16
C PHE A 174 6.13 12.07 -22.84
N ASP A 175 7.20 11.50 -22.26
CA ASP A 175 8.48 12.16 -22.03
C ASP A 175 8.38 13.33 -21.02
N ARG A 176 7.74 13.08 -19.89
CA ARG A 176 7.57 14.06 -18.82
C ARG A 176 7.99 13.49 -17.46
N LEU A 177 8.44 14.38 -16.59
CA LEU A 177 8.69 14.08 -15.19
C LEU A 177 7.54 14.66 -14.34
N TYR A 178 7.14 13.90 -13.32
CA TYR A 178 6.11 14.30 -12.36
C TYR A 178 6.60 14.11 -10.93
N THR A 179 6.17 14.98 -10.02
CA THR A 179 6.06 14.68 -8.60
C THR A 179 4.65 14.19 -8.31
N ILE A 180 4.49 13.20 -7.42
CA ILE A 180 3.19 12.59 -7.14
C ILE A 180 2.92 12.66 -5.64
N ASP A 181 1.80 13.26 -5.28
CA ASP A 181 1.32 13.25 -3.90
C ASP A 181 0.80 11.84 -3.56
N VAL A 182 1.49 11.16 -2.66
CA VAL A 182 1.18 9.76 -2.30
C VAL A 182 -0.19 9.58 -1.65
N THR A 183 -0.77 10.63 -1.06
CA THR A 183 -2.05 10.57 -0.37
C THR A 183 -3.22 10.77 -1.33
N THR A 184 -3.07 11.67 -2.28
CA THR A 184 -4.13 12.05 -3.23
C THR A 184 -3.97 11.43 -4.61
N GLY A 185 -2.77 10.93 -4.96
CA GLY A 185 -2.43 10.48 -6.31
C GLY A 185 -2.22 11.61 -7.32
N TYR A 186 -2.30 12.87 -6.88
CA TYR A 186 -2.16 13.98 -7.82
C TYR A 186 -0.72 14.12 -8.31
N ALA A 187 -0.54 13.97 -9.62
CA ALA A 187 0.73 14.17 -10.32
C ALA A 187 0.86 15.61 -10.81
N MET A 188 1.96 16.26 -10.49
CA MET A 188 2.30 17.59 -10.94
C MET A 188 3.57 17.54 -11.80
N GLN A 189 3.48 18.02 -13.03
CA GLN A 189 4.60 18.03 -13.96
C GLN A 189 5.76 18.88 -13.44
N VAL A 190 6.98 18.36 -13.59
CA VAL A 190 8.24 19.05 -13.26
C VAL A 190 8.94 19.47 -14.55
N GLY A 191 9.04 20.78 -14.78
CA GLY A 191 9.67 21.33 -15.99
C GLY A 191 8.87 21.07 -17.26
N ASP A 192 9.57 21.07 -18.39
CA ASP A 192 9.01 20.85 -19.72
C ASP A 192 9.11 19.35 -20.12
N LYS A 193 8.52 19.01 -21.28
CA LYS A 193 8.75 17.72 -21.95
C LYS A 193 10.25 17.51 -22.19
N PHE A 194 10.72 16.27 -22.05
CA PHE A 194 12.13 15.93 -22.29
C PHE A 194 12.58 16.35 -23.69
N ALA A 195 13.83 16.78 -23.79
CA ALA A 195 14.44 17.12 -25.06
C ALA A 195 14.75 15.89 -25.95
N LEU A 196 14.70 14.70 -25.36
CA LEU A 196 14.87 13.40 -26.01
C LEU A 196 13.64 12.54 -25.76
N ASP A 197 13.10 11.96 -26.82
CA ASP A 197 11.97 11.04 -26.69
C ASP A 197 12.41 9.73 -26.00
N LEU A 198 11.52 9.16 -25.17
CA LEU A 198 11.72 7.85 -24.57
C LEU A 198 11.65 6.75 -25.64
N THR A 199 12.54 5.78 -25.55
CA THR A 199 12.60 4.63 -26.46
C THR A 199 12.61 3.33 -25.69
N GLY A 200 11.74 2.39 -26.07
CA GLY A 200 11.51 1.12 -25.40
C GLY A 200 10.08 0.96 -24.93
N ASN A 201 9.79 -0.22 -24.42
CA ASN A 201 8.48 -0.57 -23.87
C ASN A 201 8.52 -0.76 -22.36
N TYR A 202 9.69 -1.10 -21.83
CA TYR A 202 9.92 -1.35 -20.42
C TYR A 202 11.10 -0.52 -19.92
N PHE A 203 10.94 0.07 -18.75
CA PHE A 203 11.88 1.03 -18.19
C PHE A 203 12.27 0.66 -16.76
N GLY A 204 13.55 0.83 -16.44
CA GLY A 204 14.05 0.84 -15.07
C GLY A 204 14.33 2.28 -14.63
N LEU A 205 13.78 2.68 -13.49
CA LEU A 205 13.95 4.02 -12.93
C LEU A 205 14.42 3.92 -11.47
N ASP A 206 15.44 4.69 -11.13
CA ASP A 206 15.89 4.83 -9.74
C ASP A 206 16.69 6.12 -9.51
N PHE A 207 16.66 6.64 -8.30
CA PHE A 207 17.45 7.78 -7.90
C PHE A 207 18.88 7.41 -7.54
N ASN A 208 19.86 8.03 -8.18
CA ASN A 208 21.24 7.98 -7.71
C ASN A 208 21.40 8.87 -6.47
N PRO A 209 21.60 8.29 -5.27
CA PRO A 209 21.59 9.04 -4.02
C PRO A 209 22.86 9.90 -3.82
N THR A 210 23.92 9.65 -4.60
CA THR A 210 25.19 10.40 -4.45
C THR A 210 25.22 11.70 -5.22
N VAL A 211 24.44 11.81 -6.30
CA VAL A 211 24.43 13.00 -7.19
C VAL A 211 23.04 13.59 -7.38
N ASP A 212 22.03 12.98 -6.74
CA ASP A 212 20.63 13.42 -6.79
C ASP A 212 20.14 13.58 -8.23
N ARG A 213 20.18 12.49 -8.99
CA ARG A 213 19.70 12.41 -10.37
C ARG A 213 18.90 11.12 -10.55
N ILE A 214 17.85 11.19 -11.32
CA ILE A 214 17.11 10.00 -11.76
C ILE A 214 17.92 9.33 -12.87
N ARG A 215 18.13 8.03 -12.75
CA ARG A 215 18.57 7.15 -13.83
C ARG A 215 17.33 6.54 -14.46
N LEU A 216 17.23 6.62 -15.78
CA LEU A 216 16.21 5.93 -16.57
C LEU A 216 16.93 5.08 -17.62
N VAL A 217 16.66 3.79 -17.63
CA VAL A 217 17.16 2.84 -18.63
C VAL A 217 16.00 2.12 -19.28
N SER A 218 16.20 1.50 -20.47
CA SER A 218 15.13 0.78 -21.14
C SER A 218 15.60 -0.53 -21.79
N ASP A 219 14.62 -1.36 -22.16
CA ASP A 219 14.82 -2.57 -22.98
C ASP A 219 15.37 -2.26 -24.39
N ALA A 220 15.19 -1.03 -24.89
CA ALA A 220 15.76 -0.57 -26.14
C ALA A 220 17.21 -0.02 -26.01
N GLY A 221 17.83 -0.13 -24.85
CA GLY A 221 19.20 0.29 -24.60
C GLY A 221 19.38 1.76 -24.26
N GLN A 222 18.30 2.52 -24.10
CA GLN A 222 18.39 3.92 -23.71
C GLN A 222 18.92 4.05 -22.28
N ASN A 223 19.72 5.09 -22.04
CA ASN A 223 20.35 5.36 -20.75
C ASN A 223 20.37 6.88 -20.52
N LEU A 224 19.52 7.35 -19.63
CA LEU A 224 19.33 8.77 -19.39
C LEU A 224 19.58 9.11 -17.91
N ARG A 225 20.02 10.34 -17.70
CA ARG A 225 19.97 11.01 -16.39
C ARG A 225 18.99 12.16 -16.46
N ILE A 226 18.11 12.29 -15.46
CA ILE A 226 17.13 13.36 -15.38
C ILE A 226 17.40 14.19 -14.12
N ASN A 227 17.33 15.50 -14.26
CA ASN A 227 17.44 16.44 -13.13
C ASN A 227 16.06 16.58 -12.44
N PRO A 228 15.90 16.13 -11.19
CA PRO A 228 14.60 16.13 -10.52
C PRO A 228 14.07 17.54 -10.21
N ASN A 229 14.92 18.56 -10.22
CA ASN A 229 14.48 19.93 -9.93
C ASN A 229 13.97 20.68 -11.18
N THR A 230 14.36 20.24 -12.37
CA THR A 230 14.02 20.94 -13.63
C THR A 230 13.29 20.06 -14.63
N GLY A 231 13.20 18.75 -14.41
CA GLY A 231 12.66 17.78 -15.37
C GLY A 231 13.58 17.55 -16.60
N ALA A 232 14.68 18.27 -16.73
CA ALA A 232 15.52 18.22 -17.93
C ALA A 232 16.41 16.98 -17.94
N ILE A 233 16.62 16.40 -19.12
CA ILE A 233 17.68 15.41 -19.37
C ILE A 233 19.04 16.09 -19.09
N VAL A 234 19.91 15.40 -18.36
CA VAL A 234 21.27 15.88 -18.12
C VAL A 234 22.10 15.63 -19.39
N ASP A 235 22.59 16.70 -19.98
CA ASP A 235 23.44 16.63 -21.16
C ASP A 235 24.77 15.92 -20.86
N ALA A 236 25.05 14.87 -21.61
CA ALA A 236 26.27 14.07 -21.47
C ALA A 236 27.47 14.69 -22.19
N ASP A 237 27.25 15.58 -23.17
CA ASP A 237 28.30 16.28 -23.93
C ASP A 237 27.90 17.73 -24.25
N ILE A 238 28.23 18.63 -23.33
CA ILE A 238 27.93 20.07 -23.45
C ILE A 238 28.67 20.77 -24.60
N LEU A 239 29.60 20.08 -25.29
CA LEU A 239 30.33 20.65 -26.42
C LEU A 239 29.61 20.38 -27.74
N THR A 240 28.71 19.41 -27.78
CA THR A 240 27.87 19.09 -28.93
C THR A 240 26.52 19.83 -28.83
N ALA A 241 26.06 20.42 -29.92
CA ALA A 241 24.80 21.16 -29.94
C ALA A 241 23.61 20.21 -29.66
N GLY A 242 22.65 20.68 -28.82
CA GLY A 242 21.50 19.91 -28.37
C GLY A 242 21.84 19.08 -27.12
N VAL A 243 20.83 18.40 -26.56
CA VAL A 243 20.99 17.53 -25.40
C VAL A 243 21.45 16.14 -25.86
N GLN A 244 22.52 15.64 -25.28
CA GLN A 244 23.06 14.31 -25.57
C GLN A 244 22.68 13.35 -24.45
N ALA A 245 22.16 12.15 -24.80
CA ALA A 245 21.99 11.06 -23.86
C ALA A 245 23.34 10.55 -23.32
N ASP A 246 23.32 9.88 -22.18
CA ASP A 246 24.44 9.04 -21.73
C ASP A 246 24.70 7.91 -22.75
N GLY A 247 25.85 7.24 -22.65
CA GLY A 247 26.15 6.11 -23.53
C GLY A 247 25.08 5.01 -23.41
N ASN A 248 24.60 4.52 -24.54
CA ASN A 248 23.61 3.44 -24.59
C ASN A 248 24.08 2.22 -23.78
N LEU A 249 23.11 1.45 -23.28
CA LEU A 249 23.41 0.18 -22.63
C LEU A 249 24.19 -0.74 -23.55
N ASN A 250 25.26 -1.33 -23.04
CA ASN A 250 26.19 -2.16 -23.81
C ASN A 250 26.88 -3.19 -22.90
N GLY A 251 27.81 -3.97 -23.43
CA GLY A 251 28.53 -5.01 -22.71
C GLY A 251 27.79 -6.34 -22.72
N ALA A 252 27.56 -6.93 -21.56
CA ALA A 252 26.91 -8.24 -21.45
C ALA A 252 25.43 -8.23 -21.90
N THR A 253 24.76 -7.08 -21.77
CA THR A 253 23.42 -6.85 -22.31
C THR A 253 23.21 -5.39 -22.68
N SER A 254 22.25 -5.13 -23.58
CA SER A 254 21.74 -3.81 -23.92
C SER A 254 20.25 -3.63 -23.54
N SER A 255 19.65 -4.60 -22.85
CA SER A 255 18.24 -4.58 -22.46
C SER A 255 18.14 -4.64 -20.93
N ILE A 256 17.70 -3.58 -20.29
CA ILE A 256 17.46 -3.51 -18.84
C ILE A 256 16.08 -2.92 -18.60
N ILE A 257 15.25 -3.64 -17.86
CA ILE A 257 13.86 -3.26 -17.57
C ILE A 257 13.63 -2.83 -16.14
N ALA A 258 14.58 -3.04 -15.24
CA ALA A 258 14.53 -2.57 -13.86
C ALA A 258 15.92 -2.12 -13.43
N ALA A 259 15.99 -1.04 -12.67
CA ALA A 259 17.25 -0.48 -12.18
C ALA A 259 17.12 -0.14 -10.68
N ALA A 260 18.20 -0.31 -9.94
CA ALA A 260 18.25 0.05 -8.52
C ALA A 260 19.66 0.45 -8.09
N TYR A 261 19.77 1.54 -7.36
CA TYR A 261 20.99 1.98 -6.69
C TYR A 261 21.05 1.48 -5.25
N THR A 262 22.22 1.04 -4.82
CA THR A 262 22.47 0.77 -3.40
C THR A 262 22.62 2.04 -2.59
N ASN A 263 22.55 1.91 -1.24
CA ASN A 263 22.67 3.04 -0.32
C ASN A 263 21.72 4.19 -0.62
N ASN A 264 20.45 3.84 -0.92
CA ASN A 264 19.39 4.79 -1.31
C ASN A 264 18.91 5.63 -0.12
N ILE A 265 19.83 6.44 0.43
CA ILE A 265 19.62 7.36 1.54
C ILE A 265 20.20 8.74 1.22
N ALA A 266 19.62 9.78 1.80
CA ALA A 266 20.12 11.14 1.66
C ALA A 266 21.59 11.25 2.12
N GLY A 267 22.45 11.88 1.31
CA GLY A 267 23.84 12.10 1.63
C GLY A 267 24.75 10.87 1.48
N ALA A 268 24.30 9.83 0.79
CA ALA A 268 25.15 8.69 0.45
C ALA A 268 26.41 9.15 -0.30
N THR A 269 27.56 8.57 0.06
CA THR A 269 28.87 8.89 -0.54
C THR A 269 29.32 7.87 -1.57
N SER A 270 28.64 6.74 -1.66
CA SER A 270 28.92 5.66 -2.62
C SER A 270 27.63 4.93 -2.97
N THR A 271 27.56 4.42 -4.19
CA THR A 271 26.44 3.61 -4.67
C THR A 271 26.90 2.67 -5.77
N ILE A 272 26.14 1.60 -5.99
CA ILE A 272 26.29 0.68 -7.12
C ILE A 272 24.94 0.63 -7.82
N LEU A 273 24.95 0.72 -9.14
CA LEU A 273 23.74 0.57 -9.96
C LEU A 273 23.62 -0.88 -10.42
N TYR A 274 22.51 -1.49 -10.06
CA TYR A 274 22.10 -2.80 -10.56
C TYR A 274 21.00 -2.67 -11.63
N GLY A 275 20.97 -3.61 -12.56
CA GLY A 275 19.92 -3.72 -13.57
C GLY A 275 19.49 -5.16 -13.77
N ILE A 276 18.22 -5.35 -14.11
CA ILE A 276 17.65 -6.67 -14.45
C ILE A 276 17.31 -6.71 -15.93
N ASN A 277 17.78 -7.76 -16.59
CA ASN A 277 17.33 -8.16 -17.92
C ASN A 277 16.33 -9.32 -17.77
N ALA A 278 15.07 -9.10 -18.18
CA ALA A 278 14.03 -10.12 -18.07
C ALA A 278 14.07 -11.18 -19.17
N ASP A 279 14.74 -10.91 -20.29
CA ASP A 279 14.86 -11.90 -21.36
C ASP A 279 15.81 -13.04 -20.99
N THR A 280 16.77 -12.73 -20.11
CA THR A 280 17.82 -13.68 -19.67
C THR A 280 17.71 -14.05 -18.19
N ASP A 281 16.77 -13.43 -17.45
CA ASP A 281 16.60 -13.59 -16.00
C ASP A 281 17.90 -13.33 -15.21
N GLN A 282 18.67 -12.31 -15.63
CA GLN A 282 19.97 -12.02 -15.07
C GLN A 282 20.03 -10.63 -14.44
N LEU A 283 20.83 -10.54 -13.36
CA LEU A 283 21.19 -9.30 -12.68
C LEU A 283 22.56 -8.83 -13.17
N PHE A 284 22.67 -7.55 -13.49
CA PHE A 284 23.88 -6.90 -13.97
C PHE A 284 24.29 -5.74 -13.05
N ILE A 285 25.58 -5.40 -13.05
CA ILE A 285 26.09 -4.15 -12.52
C ILE A 285 26.38 -3.21 -13.69
N GLN A 286 25.78 -2.02 -13.68
CA GLN A 286 26.07 -0.99 -14.68
C GLN A 286 27.26 -0.15 -14.21
N ASN A 287 28.44 -0.39 -14.80
CA ASN A 287 29.66 0.30 -14.43
C ASN A 287 30.64 0.43 -15.62
N PRO A 288 31.04 1.66 -16.04
CA PRO A 288 30.57 2.96 -15.52
C PRO A 288 29.10 3.25 -15.89
N PRO A 289 28.30 3.84 -14.96
CA PRO A 289 26.85 4.05 -15.20
C PRO A 289 26.55 4.92 -16.44
N ASN A 290 27.32 5.99 -16.62
CA ASN A 290 27.11 6.92 -17.74
C ASN A 290 27.61 6.38 -19.09
N ALA A 291 28.47 5.35 -19.09
CA ALA A 291 28.85 4.65 -20.31
C ALA A 291 27.87 3.53 -20.69
N GLY A 292 26.93 3.19 -19.81
CA GLY A 292 25.93 2.15 -20.02
C GLY A 292 26.48 0.72 -19.98
N THR A 293 27.69 0.48 -19.46
CA THR A 293 28.34 -0.83 -19.55
C THR A 293 27.78 -1.79 -18.49
N GLN A 294 27.23 -2.90 -18.95
CA GLN A 294 26.66 -3.98 -18.13
C GLN A 294 27.71 -5.08 -17.92
N ASN A 295 27.96 -5.46 -16.65
CA ASN A 295 28.92 -6.45 -16.22
C ASN A 295 28.29 -7.58 -15.42
#